data_d0120e8d6ef8e12993862d413cf81b35
#
_entry.id   d0120e8d6ef8e12993862d413cf81b35
#
_cell.length_a   1.000
_cell.length_b   1.000
_cell.length_c   1.000
_cell.angle_alpha   90.00
_cell.angle_beta   90.00
_cell.angle_gamma   90.00
#
_symmetry.space_group_name_H-M   'P 1'
#
loop_
_entity.id
_entity.type
_entity.pdbx_description
1 polymer ?
#
loop_
_entity_poly.entity_id
_entity_poly.type
_entity_poly.pdbx_seq_one_letter_code
_entity_poly.pdbx_strand_id
1 'polypeptide(L)'
;MFENEFMKITVAGVGCGGNNSVCRVADAKPTGITYFGIDTDSKALRSQAVTPVHLGGNHSSGRGCGGNAALGKAAAEENYEMLLSLFQDCVVAFIAAGLGGGTGSGAAPIVAKAAHEAGALTIAVVTKPFAFEGARRMTTADEGLEELRKYSDAIIIIPNENVRSSTTQKITFANAFRLIDDVLCESVLSVLEILTKAMLINIDIADINAVLRNSGDIFIGNAVAEGTDRVNKLVASVTNNPLLEKGMNDAKGLVVYLSANHNVSLDEINEISNKISETTAPDANIIWGFDFDDSLGDMIKVSVIASGVK
;
A
#
# COMPACT_ATOMS: atom_id res chain seq x y z
N MET A 1 18.72 -22.49 -19.57
CA MET A 1 18.35 -22.28 -18.18
C MET A 1 18.09 -20.78 -18.08
N PHE A 2 16.84 -20.34 -18.15
CA PHE A 2 16.53 -18.97 -17.80
C PHE A 2 16.56 -18.96 -16.28
N GLU A 3 17.58 -18.34 -15.69
CA GLU A 3 17.53 -17.94 -14.29
C GLU A 3 16.27 -17.08 -14.17
N ASN A 4 15.30 -17.53 -13.38
CA ASN A 4 14.21 -16.68 -12.92
C ASN A 4 14.86 -15.52 -12.16
N GLU A 5 15.14 -14.40 -12.82
CA GLU A 5 15.40 -13.15 -12.16
C GLU A 5 14.12 -12.80 -11.40
N PHE A 6 14.08 -13.20 -10.14
CA PHE A 6 12.99 -12.83 -9.26
C PHE A 6 12.90 -11.31 -9.24
N MET A 7 11.73 -10.79 -9.63
CA MET A 7 11.44 -9.37 -9.57
C MET A 7 11.77 -8.87 -8.17
N LYS A 8 12.76 -7.97 -8.05
CA LYS A 8 13.17 -7.42 -6.76
C LYS A 8 12.13 -6.42 -6.28
N ILE A 9 11.41 -6.77 -5.24
CA ILE A 9 10.42 -5.93 -4.58
C ILE A 9 10.95 -5.54 -3.21
N THR A 10 10.84 -4.25 -2.88
CA THR A 10 11.26 -3.71 -1.58
C THR A 10 10.08 -3.07 -0.86
N VAL A 11 9.89 -3.39 0.41
CA VAL A 11 8.91 -2.76 1.29
C VAL A 11 9.63 -2.04 2.41
N ALA A 12 9.53 -0.72 2.44
CA ALA A 12 10.20 0.14 3.39
C ALA A 12 9.18 0.81 4.33
N GLY A 13 9.28 0.55 5.63
CA GLY A 13 8.54 1.26 6.67
C GLY A 13 9.32 2.47 7.14
N VAL A 14 8.69 3.64 7.15
CA VAL A 14 9.34 4.89 7.56
C VAL A 14 8.65 5.48 8.79
N GLY A 15 9.41 5.63 9.87
CA GLY A 15 8.90 6.04 11.15
C GLY A 15 8.15 4.93 11.89
N CYS A 16 7.77 5.16 13.13
CA CYS A 16 7.17 4.15 14.01
C CYS A 16 5.93 3.47 13.40
N GLY A 17 4.98 4.26 12.84
CA GLY A 17 3.77 3.70 12.20
C GLY A 17 4.10 2.84 10.98
N GLY A 18 4.94 3.35 10.06
CA GLY A 18 5.37 2.58 8.89
C GLY A 18 6.11 1.30 9.26
N ASN A 19 6.99 1.35 10.26
CA ASN A 19 7.73 0.19 10.74
C ASN A 19 6.81 -0.88 11.32
N ASN A 20 5.79 -0.50 12.10
CA ASN A 20 4.81 -1.44 12.64
C ASN A 20 4.09 -2.19 11.52
N SER A 21 3.62 -1.47 10.52
CA SER A 21 2.91 -2.07 9.39
C SER A 21 3.80 -2.99 8.55
N VAL A 22 5.04 -2.58 8.27
CA VAL A 22 5.98 -3.42 7.49
C VAL A 22 6.38 -4.68 8.26
N CYS A 23 6.53 -4.62 9.59
CA CYS A 23 6.74 -5.82 10.39
C CYS A 23 5.60 -6.83 10.21
N ARG A 24 4.36 -6.37 10.14
CA ARG A 24 3.18 -7.24 9.93
C ARG A 24 3.14 -7.82 8.51
N VAL A 25 3.53 -7.03 7.49
CA VAL A 25 3.67 -7.54 6.12
C VAL A 25 4.74 -8.64 6.08
N ALA A 26 5.87 -8.43 6.73
CA ALA A 26 6.96 -9.41 6.81
C ALA A 26 6.56 -10.68 7.58
N ASP A 27 5.72 -10.57 8.61
CA ASP A 27 5.19 -11.72 9.37
C ASP A 27 4.24 -12.59 8.53
N ALA A 28 3.56 -12.02 7.51
CA ALA A 28 2.78 -12.77 6.53
C ALA A 28 3.67 -13.59 5.56
N LYS A 29 5.00 -13.35 5.58
CA LYS A 29 6.05 -14.09 4.86
C LYS A 29 5.85 -14.22 3.34
N PRO A 30 5.49 -13.18 2.58
CA PRO A 30 5.59 -13.24 1.13
C PRO A 30 7.05 -13.49 0.73
N THR A 31 7.27 -14.39 -0.24
CA THR A 31 8.62 -14.78 -0.68
C THR A 31 9.21 -13.79 -1.69
N GLY A 32 10.53 -13.64 -1.72
CA GLY A 32 11.21 -12.82 -2.72
C GLY A 32 11.14 -11.31 -2.47
N ILE A 33 10.79 -10.88 -1.24
CA ILE A 33 10.63 -9.49 -0.87
C ILE A 33 11.69 -9.07 0.15
N THR A 34 12.24 -7.87 -0.03
CA THR A 34 13.16 -7.25 0.92
C THR A 34 12.43 -6.25 1.81
N TYR A 35 12.64 -6.34 3.12
CA TYR A 35 11.97 -5.49 4.10
C TYR A 35 12.97 -4.59 4.83
N PHE A 36 12.71 -3.28 4.84
CA PHE A 36 13.48 -2.30 5.59
C PHE A 36 12.60 -1.57 6.60
N GLY A 37 13.11 -1.41 7.82
CA GLY A 37 12.55 -0.52 8.82
C GLY A 37 13.47 0.70 8.97
N ILE A 38 12.97 1.87 8.60
CA ILE A 38 13.73 3.11 8.51
C ILE A 38 13.23 4.07 9.60
N ASP A 39 14.10 4.47 10.52
CA ASP A 39 13.72 5.40 11.58
C ASP A 39 14.91 6.23 12.08
N THR A 40 14.60 7.37 12.70
CA THR A 40 15.53 8.22 13.45
C THR A 40 15.58 7.86 14.94
N ASP A 41 14.68 6.97 15.41
CA ASP A 41 14.68 6.41 16.78
C ASP A 41 15.14 4.96 16.75
N SER A 42 16.32 4.70 17.34
CA SER A 42 16.89 3.34 17.43
C SER A 42 16.00 2.34 18.18
N LYS A 43 15.08 2.82 19.04
CA LYS A 43 14.16 1.95 19.77
C LYS A 43 13.00 1.45 18.93
N ALA A 44 12.67 2.14 17.85
CA ALA A 44 11.62 1.74 16.91
C ALA A 44 12.04 0.59 15.97
N LEU A 45 13.34 0.30 15.88
CA LEU A 45 13.96 -0.66 14.96
C LEU A 45 14.28 -2.00 15.65
N ARG A 46 13.29 -2.65 16.28
CA ARG A 46 13.52 -3.86 17.10
C ARG A 46 13.05 -5.18 16.49
N SER A 47 12.41 -5.15 15.33
CA SER A 47 11.92 -6.39 14.71
C SER A 47 13.07 -7.17 14.07
N GLN A 48 13.06 -8.51 14.22
CA GLN A 48 14.00 -9.41 13.55
C GLN A 48 13.57 -9.73 12.10
N ALA A 49 12.30 -9.47 11.75
CA ALA A 49 11.76 -9.76 10.43
C ALA A 49 12.12 -8.68 9.39
N VAL A 50 12.62 -7.53 9.82
CA VAL A 50 12.86 -6.35 9.00
C VAL A 50 14.29 -5.86 9.21
N THR A 51 15.00 -5.56 8.13
CA THR A 51 16.36 -5.01 8.21
C THR A 51 16.31 -3.56 8.73
N PRO A 52 16.95 -3.26 9.87
CA PRO A 52 16.91 -1.93 10.44
C PRO A 52 17.82 -0.95 9.69
N VAL A 53 17.29 0.23 9.40
CA VAL A 53 18.01 1.34 8.77
C VAL A 53 17.85 2.58 9.63
N HIS A 54 18.94 3.00 10.25
CA HIS A 54 18.97 4.15 11.15
C HIS A 54 19.34 5.44 10.41
N LEU A 55 18.54 6.50 10.59
CA LEU A 55 18.75 7.80 9.96
C LEU A 55 19.28 8.84 10.96
N GLY A 56 20.10 9.78 10.45
CA GLY A 56 20.44 11.01 11.12
C GLY A 56 21.35 10.84 12.33
N GLY A 57 22.49 10.20 12.16
CA GLY A 57 23.51 10.07 13.20
C GLY A 57 23.89 11.40 13.84
N ASN A 58 24.01 12.48 13.03
CA ASN A 58 24.33 13.83 13.48
C ASN A 58 23.10 14.62 13.95
N HIS A 59 21.92 14.35 13.41
CA HIS A 59 20.70 15.15 13.68
C HIS A 59 19.85 14.60 14.84
N SER A 60 19.69 13.28 14.94
CA SER A 60 18.80 12.66 15.95
C SER A 60 19.54 11.95 17.08
N SER A 61 20.80 11.53 16.84
CA SER A 61 21.58 10.72 17.76
C SER A 61 20.80 9.49 18.27
N GLY A 62 19.93 8.90 17.44
CA GLY A 62 19.10 7.75 17.77
C GLY A 62 17.92 8.01 18.71
N ARG A 63 17.52 9.27 18.91
CA ARG A 63 16.44 9.65 19.85
C ARG A 63 15.16 10.09 19.18
N GLY A 64 15.08 9.98 17.83
CA GLY A 64 13.94 10.42 17.04
C GLY A 64 13.93 11.92 16.78
N CYS A 65 12.94 12.39 16.05
CA CYS A 65 12.79 13.78 15.61
C CYS A 65 11.85 14.62 16.50
N GLY A 66 11.27 14.07 17.56
CA GLY A 66 10.37 14.79 18.46
C GLY A 66 9.17 15.47 17.77
N GLY A 67 8.64 14.86 16.70
CA GLY A 67 7.53 15.42 15.89
C GLY A 67 7.94 16.52 14.90
N ASN A 68 9.23 16.81 14.74
CA ASN A 68 9.73 17.82 13.80
C ASN A 68 10.07 17.19 12.44
N ALA A 69 9.24 17.44 11.42
CA ALA A 69 9.42 16.90 10.07
C ALA A 69 10.69 17.43 9.39
N ALA A 70 11.10 18.68 9.66
CA ALA A 70 12.34 19.22 9.11
C ALA A 70 13.59 18.47 9.58
N LEU A 71 13.60 18.02 10.85
CA LEU A 71 14.67 17.15 11.36
C LEU A 71 14.62 15.75 10.73
N GLY A 72 13.42 15.20 10.51
CA GLY A 72 13.26 13.92 9.80
C GLY A 72 13.77 13.97 8.37
N LYS A 73 13.46 15.07 7.66
CA LYS A 73 13.96 15.34 6.30
C LYS A 73 15.48 15.44 6.29
N ALA A 74 16.07 16.28 7.15
CA ALA A 74 17.52 16.46 7.22
C ALA A 74 18.25 15.14 7.57
N ALA A 75 17.67 14.33 8.46
CA ALA A 75 18.21 13.00 8.79
C ALA A 75 18.22 12.04 7.60
N ALA A 76 17.18 12.08 6.77
CA ALA A 76 17.12 11.25 5.56
C ALA A 76 18.06 11.78 4.47
N GLU A 77 18.16 13.11 4.28
CA GLU A 77 19.08 13.74 3.33
C GLU A 77 20.56 13.45 3.71
N GLU A 78 20.91 13.44 4.99
CA GLU A 78 22.25 13.03 5.45
C GLU A 78 22.62 11.61 5.00
N ASN A 79 21.65 10.72 4.89
CA ASN A 79 21.85 9.31 4.56
C ASN A 79 21.40 8.98 3.12
N TYR A 80 21.28 9.96 2.22
CA TYR A 80 20.67 9.79 0.91
C TYR A 80 21.31 8.71 0.04
N GLU A 81 22.64 8.70 -0.05
CA GLU A 81 23.39 7.70 -0.85
C GLU A 81 23.16 6.27 -0.34
N MET A 82 23.07 6.11 0.98
CA MET A 82 22.73 4.82 1.59
C MET A 82 21.30 4.42 1.23
N LEU A 83 20.33 5.36 1.34
CA LEU A 83 18.95 5.12 0.96
C LEU A 83 18.83 4.72 -0.53
N LEU A 84 19.53 5.41 -1.41
CA LEU A 84 19.55 5.08 -2.85
C LEU A 84 20.04 3.64 -3.09
N SER A 85 21.09 3.22 -2.36
CA SER A 85 21.64 1.86 -2.47
C SER A 85 20.66 0.75 -2.03
N LEU A 86 19.70 1.04 -1.13
CA LEU A 86 18.68 0.07 -0.70
C LEU A 86 17.73 -0.32 -1.85
N PHE A 87 17.51 0.59 -2.79
CA PHE A 87 16.59 0.42 -3.90
C PHE A 87 17.28 0.09 -5.24
N GLN A 88 18.59 -0.15 -5.22
CA GLN A 88 19.30 -0.56 -6.44
C GLN A 88 18.71 -1.85 -7.01
N ASP A 89 18.44 -1.87 -8.33
CA ASP A 89 17.78 -2.96 -9.06
C ASP A 89 16.35 -3.29 -8.58
N CYS A 90 15.76 -2.42 -7.76
CA CYS A 90 14.39 -2.60 -7.30
C CYS A 90 13.40 -2.28 -8.43
N VAL A 91 12.48 -3.20 -8.70
CA VAL A 91 11.43 -3.03 -9.73
C VAL A 91 10.22 -2.31 -9.13
N VAL A 92 9.82 -2.70 -7.92
CA VAL A 92 8.68 -2.10 -7.19
C VAL A 92 9.09 -1.78 -5.76
N ALA A 93 8.89 -0.55 -5.34
CA ALA A 93 9.15 -0.07 -3.99
C ALA A 93 7.85 0.37 -3.30
N PHE A 94 7.53 -0.26 -2.17
CA PHE A 94 6.47 0.21 -1.28
C PHE A 94 7.07 1.06 -0.15
N ILE A 95 6.52 2.25 0.05
CA ILE A 95 6.90 3.17 1.12
C ILE A 95 5.74 3.33 2.08
N ALA A 96 5.79 2.63 3.22
CA ALA A 96 4.76 2.69 4.24
C ALA A 96 5.10 3.75 5.29
N ALA A 97 4.20 4.70 5.59
CA ALA A 97 4.46 5.72 6.60
C ALA A 97 3.19 6.22 7.30
N GLY A 98 3.30 6.48 8.61
CA GLY A 98 2.32 7.27 9.34
C GLY A 98 2.69 8.74 9.29
N LEU A 99 1.87 9.55 8.61
CA LEU A 99 2.07 10.99 8.49
C LEU A 99 1.66 11.75 9.77
N GLY A 100 2.14 12.98 9.94
CA GLY A 100 1.91 13.82 11.11
C GLY A 100 3.01 13.72 12.17
N GLY A 101 3.92 12.75 12.05
CA GLY A 101 5.13 12.63 12.87
C GLY A 101 6.37 13.21 12.19
N GLY A 102 7.47 13.33 12.96
CA GLY A 102 8.73 13.89 12.45
C GLY A 102 9.37 13.00 11.38
N THR A 103 9.59 11.71 11.69
CA THR A 103 10.23 10.76 10.76
C THR A 103 9.31 10.44 9.58
N GLY A 104 8.04 10.05 9.83
CA GLY A 104 7.10 9.68 8.77
C GLY A 104 6.88 10.80 7.76
N SER A 105 6.55 12.02 8.20
CA SER A 105 6.30 13.14 7.29
C SER A 105 7.57 13.71 6.66
N GLY A 106 8.70 13.69 7.39
CA GLY A 106 9.94 14.30 6.91
C GLY A 106 10.81 13.37 6.08
N ALA A 107 10.99 12.13 6.52
CA ALA A 107 11.89 11.18 5.87
C ALA A 107 11.21 10.39 4.73
N ALA A 108 9.91 10.07 4.82
CA ALA A 108 9.25 9.26 3.78
C ALA A 108 9.35 9.86 2.37
N PRO A 109 9.19 11.19 2.15
CA PRO A 109 9.42 11.79 0.84
C PRO A 109 10.83 11.58 0.30
N ILE A 110 11.86 11.60 1.16
CA ILE A 110 13.26 11.40 0.75
C ILE A 110 13.52 9.93 0.45
N VAL A 111 12.93 9.02 1.19
CA VAL A 111 12.98 7.57 0.91
C VAL A 111 12.28 7.26 -0.42
N ALA A 112 11.11 7.85 -0.66
CA ALA A 112 10.40 7.70 -1.93
C ALA A 112 11.21 8.28 -3.11
N LYS A 113 11.89 9.43 -2.91
CA LYS A 113 12.80 10.01 -3.90
C LYS A 113 13.92 9.04 -4.25
N ALA A 114 14.55 8.43 -3.27
CA ALA A 114 15.63 7.46 -3.50
C ALA A 114 15.13 6.24 -4.30
N ALA A 115 13.94 5.70 -3.97
CA ALA A 115 13.32 4.61 -4.71
C ALA A 115 12.99 5.00 -6.16
N HIS A 116 12.41 6.18 -6.36
CA HIS A 116 12.05 6.71 -7.67
C HIS A 116 13.28 6.97 -8.54
N GLU A 117 14.34 7.58 -8.00
CA GLU A 117 15.59 7.83 -8.71
C GLU A 117 16.36 6.53 -9.04
N ALA A 118 16.18 5.47 -8.23
CA ALA A 118 16.66 4.13 -8.56
C ALA A 118 15.86 3.46 -9.70
N GLY A 119 14.77 4.08 -10.19
CA GLY A 119 13.95 3.58 -11.31
C GLY A 119 12.78 2.68 -10.89
N ALA A 120 12.57 2.43 -9.59
CA ALA A 120 11.48 1.60 -9.10
C ALA A 120 10.10 2.23 -9.37
N LEU A 121 9.08 1.40 -9.61
CA LEU A 121 7.69 1.82 -9.46
C LEU A 121 7.44 2.10 -7.98
N THR A 122 7.29 3.37 -7.61
CA THR A 122 7.22 3.81 -6.21
C THR A 122 5.78 3.97 -5.77
N ILE A 123 5.32 3.10 -4.88
CA ILE A 123 3.96 3.07 -4.33
C ILE A 123 4.03 3.47 -2.86
N ALA A 124 3.45 4.61 -2.51
CA ALA A 124 3.34 5.03 -1.12
C ALA A 124 2.02 4.56 -0.51
N VAL A 125 2.07 4.04 0.72
CA VAL A 125 0.89 3.68 1.51
C VAL A 125 0.97 4.42 2.84
N VAL A 126 0.09 5.41 3.02
CA VAL A 126 0.24 6.34 4.14
C VAL A 126 -1.04 6.51 4.93
N THR A 127 -0.88 6.77 6.23
CA THR A 127 -1.99 7.07 7.12
C THR A 127 -1.97 8.54 7.53
N LYS A 128 -3.16 9.17 7.64
CA LYS A 128 -3.33 10.51 8.20
C LYS A 128 -3.75 10.41 9.67
N PRO A 129 -3.28 11.33 10.55
CA PRO A 129 -3.56 11.26 11.98
C PRO A 129 -5.06 11.41 12.30
N PHE A 130 -5.46 10.94 13.48
CA PHE A 130 -6.78 11.23 14.02
C PHE A 130 -6.94 12.72 14.34
N ALA A 131 -8.18 13.23 14.30
CA ALA A 131 -8.49 14.60 14.67
C ALA A 131 -8.08 14.95 16.11
N PHE A 132 -8.19 14.00 17.05
CA PHE A 132 -7.79 14.21 18.44
C PHE A 132 -6.27 14.39 18.63
N GLU A 133 -5.45 14.00 17.66
CA GLU A 133 -4.00 14.21 17.71
C GLU A 133 -3.60 15.68 17.49
N GLY A 134 -4.53 16.50 17.05
CA GLY A 134 -4.44 17.95 16.95
C GLY A 134 -4.08 18.48 15.57
N ALA A 135 -4.49 19.72 15.32
CA ALA A 135 -4.35 20.38 14.02
C ALA A 135 -2.90 20.46 13.53
N ARG A 136 -1.94 20.66 14.43
CA ARG A 136 -0.51 20.71 14.06
C ARG A 136 -0.04 19.41 13.41
N ARG A 137 -0.48 18.25 13.92
CA ARG A 137 -0.12 16.96 13.32
C ARG A 137 -0.76 16.78 11.96
N MET A 138 -2.00 17.24 11.80
CA MET A 138 -2.69 17.20 10.50
C MET A 138 -1.97 18.07 9.47
N THR A 139 -1.61 19.33 9.81
CA THR A 139 -0.81 20.20 8.92
C THR A 139 0.51 19.54 8.53
N THR A 140 1.23 18.96 9.50
CA THR A 140 2.49 18.26 9.21
C THR A 140 2.26 17.03 8.30
N ALA A 141 1.12 16.35 8.44
CA ALA A 141 0.76 15.22 7.58
C ALA A 141 0.47 15.67 6.14
N ASP A 142 -0.30 16.76 5.98
CA ASP A 142 -0.64 17.28 4.66
C ASP A 142 0.60 17.82 3.93
N GLU A 143 1.48 18.57 4.62
CA GLU A 143 2.76 19.01 4.06
C GLU A 143 3.65 17.82 3.64
N GLY A 144 3.75 16.79 4.48
CA GLY A 144 4.50 15.56 4.17
C GLY A 144 3.91 14.79 2.98
N LEU A 145 2.59 14.75 2.86
CA LEU A 145 1.89 14.12 1.74
C LEU A 145 2.17 14.86 0.42
N GLU A 146 2.11 16.20 0.41
CA GLU A 146 2.42 17.01 -0.78
C GLU A 146 3.87 16.82 -1.26
N GLU A 147 4.82 16.68 -0.33
CA GLU A 147 6.21 16.37 -0.69
C GLU A 147 6.35 14.93 -1.21
N LEU A 148 5.63 13.96 -0.62
CA LEU A 148 5.65 12.56 -1.01
C LEU A 148 5.08 12.36 -2.44
N ARG A 149 4.04 13.13 -2.82
CA ARG A 149 3.43 13.12 -4.16
C ARG A 149 4.43 13.37 -5.29
N LYS A 150 5.50 14.12 -5.02
CA LYS A 150 6.51 14.48 -6.05
C LYS A 150 7.35 13.30 -6.49
N TYR A 151 7.43 12.26 -5.66
CA TYR A 151 8.34 11.13 -5.85
C TYR A 151 7.63 9.76 -5.80
N SER A 152 6.31 9.76 -5.71
CA SER A 152 5.51 8.54 -5.73
C SER A 152 4.70 8.45 -7.01
N ASP A 153 4.75 7.31 -7.69
CA ASP A 153 3.93 7.03 -8.87
C ASP A 153 2.46 6.85 -8.49
N ALA A 154 2.23 6.15 -7.38
CA ALA A 154 0.92 5.85 -6.85
C ALA A 154 0.89 6.05 -5.33
N ILE A 155 -0.24 6.56 -4.78
CA ILE A 155 -0.39 6.79 -3.34
C ILE A 155 -1.73 6.28 -2.85
N ILE A 156 -1.70 5.46 -1.81
CA ILE A 156 -2.86 5.03 -1.04
C ILE A 156 -2.91 5.85 0.24
N ILE A 157 -4.01 6.58 0.44
CA ILE A 157 -4.19 7.43 1.61
C ILE A 157 -5.28 6.83 2.49
N ILE A 158 -4.94 6.56 3.75
CA ILE A 158 -5.81 5.99 4.77
C ILE A 158 -5.98 7.01 5.90
N PRO A 159 -7.06 7.81 5.89
CA PRO A 159 -7.36 8.68 7.02
C PRO A 159 -7.74 7.83 8.24
N ASN A 160 -7.04 8.01 9.38
CA ASN A 160 -7.31 7.24 10.59
C ASN A 160 -8.77 7.40 11.07
N GLU A 161 -9.39 8.56 10.83
CA GLU A 161 -10.80 8.82 11.17
C GLU A 161 -11.76 7.84 10.47
N ASN A 162 -11.41 7.36 9.27
CA ASN A 162 -12.27 6.48 8.48
C ASN A 162 -12.46 5.09 9.13
N VAL A 163 -11.55 4.68 10.02
CA VAL A 163 -11.72 3.44 10.80
C VAL A 163 -13.01 3.47 11.64
N ARG A 164 -13.48 4.66 12.07
CA ARG A 164 -14.70 4.80 12.86
C ARG A 164 -15.96 4.43 12.09
N SER A 165 -15.96 4.59 10.78
CA SER A 165 -17.08 4.26 9.89
C SER A 165 -17.01 2.84 9.31
N SER A 166 -15.86 2.18 9.40
CA SER A 166 -15.62 0.86 8.76
C SER A 166 -16.13 -0.33 9.54
N THR A 167 -16.50 -0.16 10.82
CA THR A 167 -16.93 -1.27 11.67
C THR A 167 -18.08 -0.87 12.60
N THR A 168 -18.98 -1.81 12.83
CA THR A 168 -20.05 -1.70 13.83
C THR A 168 -19.59 -2.06 15.25
N GLN A 169 -18.38 -2.60 15.39
CA GLN A 169 -17.82 -2.94 16.69
C GLN A 169 -17.36 -1.69 17.44
N LYS A 170 -17.38 -1.76 18.78
CA LYS A 170 -16.85 -0.67 19.61
C LYS A 170 -15.35 -0.49 19.36
N ILE A 171 -14.98 0.68 18.83
CA ILE A 171 -13.59 1.04 18.64
C ILE A 171 -13.05 1.59 19.97
N THR A 172 -11.97 0.99 20.45
CA THR A 172 -11.18 1.45 21.59
C THR A 172 -9.88 2.04 21.11
N PHE A 173 -9.21 2.85 21.93
CA PHE A 173 -7.90 3.38 21.60
C PHE A 173 -6.89 2.27 21.23
N ALA A 174 -6.95 1.15 21.96
CA ALA A 174 -6.03 0.03 21.75
C ALA A 174 -6.24 -0.70 20.42
N ASN A 175 -7.49 -0.84 19.93
CA ASN A 175 -7.77 -1.55 18.69
C ASN A 175 -7.77 -0.63 17.45
N ALA A 176 -7.95 0.69 17.62
CA ALA A 176 -8.00 1.65 16.53
C ALA A 176 -6.69 1.63 15.69
N PHE A 177 -5.55 1.76 16.35
CA PHE A 177 -4.25 1.73 15.67
C PHE A 177 -3.96 0.38 15.02
N ARG A 178 -4.37 -0.73 15.67
CA ARG A 178 -4.23 -2.06 15.07
C ARG A 178 -5.04 -2.21 13.80
N LEU A 179 -6.29 -1.69 13.76
CA LEU A 179 -7.12 -1.71 12.56
C LEU A 179 -6.49 -0.90 11.41
N ILE A 180 -5.88 0.24 11.73
CA ILE A 180 -5.16 1.05 10.73
C ILE A 180 -3.96 0.31 10.18
N ASP A 181 -3.15 -0.30 11.06
CA ASP A 181 -2.01 -1.11 10.65
C ASP A 181 -2.46 -2.33 9.82
N ASP A 182 -3.61 -2.96 10.14
CA ASP A 182 -4.19 -4.05 9.36
C ASP A 182 -4.53 -3.59 7.94
N VAL A 183 -5.20 -2.43 7.79
CA VAL A 183 -5.58 -1.88 6.48
C VAL A 183 -4.34 -1.56 5.63
N LEU A 184 -3.31 -0.94 6.24
CA LEU A 184 -2.07 -0.63 5.55
C LEU A 184 -1.36 -1.93 5.11
N CYS A 185 -1.31 -2.92 5.99
CA CYS A 185 -0.75 -4.23 5.69
C CYS A 185 -1.50 -4.92 4.54
N GLU A 186 -2.84 -4.97 4.61
CA GLU A 186 -3.68 -5.56 3.57
C GLU A 186 -3.52 -4.85 2.22
N SER A 187 -3.40 -3.52 2.21
CA SER A 187 -3.18 -2.76 0.98
C SER A 187 -1.86 -3.15 0.31
N VAL A 188 -0.77 -3.29 1.08
CA VAL A 188 0.51 -3.75 0.56
C VAL A 188 0.42 -5.20 0.08
N LEU A 189 -0.14 -6.10 0.90
CA LEU A 189 -0.24 -7.53 0.58
C LEU A 189 -1.06 -7.78 -0.68
N SER A 190 -2.13 -7.03 -0.92
CA SER A 190 -2.97 -7.18 -2.13
C SER A 190 -2.21 -6.88 -3.40
N VAL A 191 -1.41 -5.81 -3.42
CA VAL A 191 -0.57 -5.50 -4.59
C VAL A 191 0.55 -6.52 -4.73
N LEU A 192 1.17 -6.95 -3.62
CA LEU A 192 2.19 -7.99 -3.64
C LEU A 192 1.66 -9.32 -4.18
N GLU A 193 0.45 -9.73 -3.80
CA GLU A 193 -0.18 -10.96 -4.31
C GLU A 193 -0.32 -10.91 -5.83
N ILE A 194 -0.80 -9.79 -6.38
CA ILE A 194 -0.94 -9.59 -7.82
C ILE A 194 0.42 -9.67 -8.54
N LEU A 195 1.47 -9.10 -7.94
CA LEU A 195 2.81 -9.04 -8.54
C LEU A 195 3.59 -10.36 -8.44
N THR A 196 3.33 -11.19 -7.43
CA THR A 196 4.19 -12.36 -7.12
C THR A 196 3.54 -13.69 -7.42
N LYS A 197 2.21 -13.75 -7.54
CA LYS A 197 1.48 -14.99 -7.76
C LYS A 197 1.47 -15.35 -9.25
N ALA A 198 1.82 -16.60 -9.58
CA ALA A 198 1.60 -17.12 -10.92
C ALA A 198 0.11 -17.40 -11.13
N MET A 199 -0.48 -16.84 -12.17
CA MET A 199 -1.92 -16.89 -12.44
C MET A 199 -2.23 -17.59 -13.75
N LEU A 200 -3.45 -18.10 -13.91
CA LEU A 200 -3.93 -18.65 -15.19
C LEU A 200 -4.02 -17.54 -16.26
N ILE A 201 -4.59 -16.38 -15.91
CA ILE A 201 -4.51 -15.15 -16.69
C ILE A 201 -3.59 -14.24 -15.89
N ASN A 202 -2.35 -14.12 -16.35
CA ASN A 202 -1.30 -13.45 -15.61
C ASN A 202 -1.35 -11.94 -15.84
N ILE A 203 -1.04 -11.18 -14.80
CA ILE A 203 -0.81 -9.74 -14.85
C ILE A 203 0.70 -9.52 -14.71
N ASP A 204 1.32 -8.90 -15.68
CA ASP A 204 2.75 -8.63 -15.65
C ASP A 204 3.09 -7.24 -15.09
N ILE A 205 4.38 -6.97 -14.88
CA ILE A 205 4.82 -5.68 -14.34
C ILE A 205 4.58 -4.53 -15.34
N ALA A 206 4.54 -4.79 -16.65
CA ALA A 206 4.25 -3.77 -17.64
C ALA A 206 2.78 -3.33 -17.55
N ASP A 207 1.87 -4.27 -17.28
CA ASP A 207 0.45 -4.02 -17.02
C ASP A 207 0.28 -3.13 -15.78
N ILE A 208 0.95 -3.48 -14.68
CA ILE A 208 0.92 -2.69 -13.43
C ILE A 208 1.50 -1.29 -13.66
N ASN A 209 2.61 -1.18 -14.38
CA ASN A 209 3.20 0.12 -14.72
C ASN A 209 2.25 0.96 -15.59
N ALA A 210 1.53 0.37 -16.54
CA ALA A 210 0.59 1.09 -17.39
C ALA A 210 -0.58 1.73 -16.60
N VAL A 211 -0.94 1.15 -15.45
CA VAL A 211 -2.03 1.64 -14.60
C VAL A 211 -1.51 2.54 -13.48
N LEU A 212 -0.35 2.24 -12.88
CA LEU A 212 0.12 2.89 -11.65
C LEU A 212 1.23 3.93 -11.84
N ARG A 213 1.99 3.91 -12.95
CA ARG A 213 3.07 4.88 -13.17
C ARG A 213 2.49 6.29 -13.32
N ASN A 214 2.93 7.22 -12.47
CA ASN A 214 2.45 8.61 -12.41
C ASN A 214 0.93 8.75 -12.24
N SER A 215 0.29 7.80 -11.57
CA SER A 215 -1.18 7.80 -11.42
C SER A 215 -1.69 8.70 -10.29
N GLY A 216 -0.83 9.10 -9.35
CA GLY A 216 -1.23 9.89 -8.18
C GLY A 216 -2.02 9.06 -7.17
N ASP A 217 -3.16 9.56 -6.71
CA ASP A 217 -3.98 8.83 -5.75
C ASP A 217 -4.61 7.60 -6.38
N ILE A 218 -4.54 6.47 -5.68
CA ILE A 218 -5.15 5.21 -6.09
C ILE A 218 -6.10 4.67 -5.03
N PHE A 219 -7.07 3.89 -5.48
CA PHE A 219 -8.00 3.13 -4.65
C PHE A 219 -7.60 1.65 -4.64
N ILE A 220 -7.73 0.99 -3.49
CA ILE A 220 -7.62 -0.47 -3.37
C ILE A 220 -8.88 -1.00 -2.71
N GLY A 221 -9.48 -2.02 -3.33
CA GLY A 221 -10.59 -2.76 -2.77
C GLY A 221 -10.29 -4.25 -2.75
N ASN A 222 -10.64 -4.91 -1.63
CA ASN A 222 -10.55 -6.35 -1.49
C ASN A 222 -11.88 -6.87 -0.96
N ALA A 223 -12.37 -7.94 -1.55
CA ALA A 223 -13.60 -8.58 -1.09
C ALA A 223 -13.53 -10.09 -1.27
N VAL A 224 -14.17 -10.79 -0.35
CA VAL A 224 -14.45 -12.22 -0.43
C VAL A 224 -15.93 -12.41 -0.17
N ALA A 225 -16.62 -13.18 -1.00
CA ALA A 225 -18.03 -13.47 -0.82
C ALA A 225 -18.38 -14.93 -1.14
N GLU A 226 -19.41 -15.44 -0.47
CA GLU A 226 -19.97 -16.77 -0.63
C GLU A 226 -21.49 -16.76 -0.76
N GLY A 227 -22.06 -17.91 -1.19
CA GLY A 227 -23.50 -18.13 -1.30
C GLY A 227 -24.12 -17.61 -2.60
N THR A 228 -25.45 -17.71 -2.72
CA THR A 228 -26.19 -17.47 -3.98
C THR A 228 -26.15 -16.04 -4.49
N ASP A 229 -25.89 -15.06 -3.63
CA ASP A 229 -25.81 -13.62 -3.97
C ASP A 229 -24.37 -13.08 -3.85
N ARG A 230 -23.38 -13.99 -4.01
CA ARG A 230 -21.97 -13.66 -3.80
C ARG A 230 -21.44 -12.59 -4.75
N VAL A 231 -21.93 -12.56 -6.01
CA VAL A 231 -21.51 -11.56 -7.00
C VAL A 231 -21.88 -10.14 -6.56
N ASN A 232 -23.15 -9.90 -6.17
CA ASN A 232 -23.58 -8.56 -5.75
C ASN A 232 -22.89 -8.10 -4.47
N LYS A 233 -22.76 -9.00 -3.48
CA LYS A 233 -22.04 -8.71 -2.24
C LYS A 233 -20.58 -8.35 -2.49
N LEU A 234 -19.94 -9.09 -3.37
CA LEU A 234 -18.52 -8.94 -3.72
C LEU A 234 -18.30 -7.60 -4.42
N VAL A 235 -19.10 -7.29 -5.45
CA VAL A 235 -18.98 -6.01 -6.18
C VAL A 235 -19.22 -4.83 -5.24
N ALA A 236 -20.29 -4.87 -4.44
CA ALA A 236 -20.59 -3.79 -3.48
C ALA A 236 -19.46 -3.58 -2.47
N SER A 237 -18.79 -4.65 -2.03
CA SER A 237 -17.69 -4.58 -1.06
C SER A 237 -16.38 -4.12 -1.71
N VAL A 238 -16.05 -4.61 -2.92
CA VAL A 238 -14.77 -4.30 -3.56
C VAL A 238 -14.73 -2.89 -4.13
N THR A 239 -15.88 -2.34 -4.55
CA THR A 239 -15.97 -0.99 -5.11
C THR A 239 -16.11 0.11 -4.06
N ASN A 240 -16.41 -0.26 -2.82
CA ASN A 240 -16.62 0.68 -1.73
C ASN A 240 -15.75 0.34 -0.51
N ASN A 241 -14.57 0.91 -0.47
CA ASN A 241 -13.68 0.79 0.70
C ASN A 241 -13.79 2.08 1.55
N PRO A 242 -14.55 2.07 2.65
CA PRO A 242 -14.78 3.28 3.45
C PRO A 242 -13.53 3.75 4.20
N LEU A 243 -12.46 2.95 4.20
CA LEU A 243 -11.20 3.27 4.89
C LEU A 243 -10.31 4.21 4.09
N LEU A 244 -10.47 4.25 2.76
CA LEU A 244 -9.66 5.10 1.90
C LEU A 244 -10.23 6.50 1.75
N GLU A 245 -9.38 7.46 1.40
CA GLU A 245 -9.79 8.85 1.17
C GLU A 245 -10.55 9.01 -0.14
N LYS A 246 -10.20 8.22 -1.17
CA LYS A 246 -10.80 8.25 -2.50
C LYS A 246 -11.61 6.98 -2.77
N GLY A 247 -12.70 7.13 -3.51
CA GLY A 247 -13.45 6.01 -4.09
C GLY A 247 -12.93 5.64 -5.48
N MET A 248 -13.45 4.56 -6.07
CA MET A 248 -13.03 4.13 -7.40
C MET A 248 -13.87 4.68 -8.56
N ASN A 249 -14.87 5.49 -8.29
CA ASN A 249 -15.76 6.04 -9.34
C ASN A 249 -14.97 6.87 -10.36
N ASP A 250 -15.31 6.69 -11.64
CA ASP A 250 -14.66 7.35 -12.78
C ASP A 250 -13.15 7.01 -12.91
N ALA A 251 -12.68 5.90 -12.33
CA ALA A 251 -11.29 5.44 -12.49
C ALA A 251 -10.92 5.29 -13.96
N LYS A 252 -9.71 5.73 -14.33
CA LYS A 252 -9.19 5.67 -15.70
C LYS A 252 -8.33 4.44 -15.96
N GLY A 253 -7.79 3.84 -14.93
CA GLY A 253 -7.03 2.61 -14.99
C GLY A 253 -7.49 1.66 -13.90
N LEU A 254 -7.59 0.39 -14.23
CA LEU A 254 -8.07 -0.63 -13.31
C LEU A 254 -7.28 -1.92 -13.49
N VAL A 255 -6.81 -2.47 -12.38
CA VAL A 255 -6.30 -3.83 -12.31
C VAL A 255 -7.28 -4.63 -11.45
N VAL A 256 -7.81 -5.72 -11.99
CA VAL A 256 -8.74 -6.61 -11.30
C VAL A 256 -8.12 -7.99 -11.22
N TYR A 257 -7.90 -8.48 -10.03
CA TYR A 257 -7.50 -9.86 -9.77
C TYR A 257 -8.65 -10.63 -9.15
N LEU A 258 -9.03 -11.73 -9.78
CA LEU A 258 -10.09 -12.62 -9.34
C LEU A 258 -9.52 -14.01 -9.02
N SER A 259 -9.90 -14.58 -7.90
CA SER A 259 -9.54 -15.93 -7.51
C SER A 259 -10.78 -16.69 -7.04
N ALA A 260 -10.95 -17.93 -7.50
CA ALA A 260 -12.07 -18.78 -7.17
C ALA A 260 -11.69 -20.27 -7.34
N ASN A 261 -12.52 -21.18 -6.85
CA ASN A 261 -12.34 -22.60 -7.11
C ASN A 261 -12.74 -22.97 -8.56
N HIS A 262 -12.47 -24.20 -8.96
CA HIS A 262 -12.77 -24.73 -10.31
C HIS A 262 -14.28 -24.82 -10.64
N ASN A 263 -15.19 -24.58 -9.69
CA ASN A 263 -16.64 -24.61 -9.90
C ASN A 263 -17.23 -23.23 -10.24
N VAL A 264 -16.42 -22.17 -10.26
CA VAL A 264 -16.89 -20.83 -10.66
C VAL A 264 -17.37 -20.88 -12.11
N SER A 265 -18.53 -20.30 -12.38
CA SER A 265 -19.07 -20.25 -13.73
C SER A 265 -18.52 -19.04 -14.52
N LEU A 266 -18.43 -19.19 -15.84
CA LEU A 266 -18.06 -18.08 -16.72
C LEU A 266 -19.06 -16.92 -16.62
N ASP A 267 -20.34 -17.22 -16.38
CA ASP A 267 -21.39 -16.21 -16.23
C ASP A 267 -21.16 -15.34 -14.98
N GLU A 268 -20.72 -15.95 -13.86
CA GLU A 268 -20.38 -15.18 -12.64
C GLU A 268 -19.18 -14.28 -12.88
N ILE A 269 -18.14 -14.77 -13.56
CA ILE A 269 -16.96 -13.96 -13.91
C ILE A 269 -17.37 -12.77 -14.79
N ASN A 270 -18.21 -13.00 -15.82
CA ASN A 270 -18.72 -11.96 -16.69
C ASN A 270 -19.57 -10.93 -15.94
N GLU A 271 -20.43 -11.39 -15.03
CA GLU A 271 -21.26 -10.49 -14.22
C GLU A 271 -20.42 -9.62 -13.29
N ILE A 272 -19.42 -10.18 -12.63
CA ILE A 272 -18.46 -9.42 -11.79
C ILE A 272 -17.74 -8.39 -12.65
N SER A 273 -17.20 -8.81 -13.81
CA SER A 273 -16.48 -7.94 -14.73
C SER A 273 -17.32 -6.74 -15.18
N ASN A 274 -18.53 -7.00 -15.65
CA ASN A 274 -19.43 -5.95 -16.13
C ASN A 274 -19.78 -4.95 -15.04
N LYS A 275 -20.17 -5.44 -13.85
CA LYS A 275 -20.54 -4.57 -12.72
C LYS A 275 -19.38 -3.72 -12.20
N ILE A 276 -18.16 -4.25 -12.18
CA ILE A 276 -16.96 -3.48 -11.80
C ILE A 276 -16.68 -2.42 -12.89
N SER A 277 -16.74 -2.81 -14.16
CA SER A 277 -16.50 -1.89 -15.28
C SER A 277 -17.51 -0.74 -15.35
N GLU A 278 -18.76 -0.96 -14.94
CA GLU A 278 -19.80 0.09 -14.86
C GLU A 278 -19.45 1.22 -13.88
N THR A 279 -18.54 0.98 -12.93
CA THR A 279 -18.10 2.00 -11.96
C THR A 279 -16.90 2.82 -12.44
N THR A 280 -16.32 2.48 -13.59
CA THR A 280 -15.15 3.13 -14.16
C THR A 280 -15.50 4.12 -15.28
N ALA A 281 -14.51 4.92 -15.72
CA ALA A 281 -14.69 5.76 -16.90
C ALA A 281 -14.93 4.89 -18.15
N PRO A 282 -15.73 5.37 -19.15
CA PRO A 282 -16.03 4.58 -20.34
C PRO A 282 -14.81 4.19 -21.18
N ASP A 283 -13.71 4.92 -21.07
CA ASP A 283 -12.43 4.71 -21.74
C ASP A 283 -11.34 4.17 -20.81
N ALA A 284 -11.73 3.61 -19.66
CA ALA A 284 -10.78 3.08 -18.68
C ALA A 284 -9.96 1.92 -19.26
N ASN A 285 -8.66 1.92 -18.97
CA ASN A 285 -7.79 0.78 -19.22
C ASN A 285 -7.99 -0.27 -18.15
N ILE A 286 -8.63 -1.40 -18.46
CA ILE A 286 -8.95 -2.47 -17.51
C ILE A 286 -8.11 -3.71 -17.80
N ILE A 287 -7.33 -4.13 -16.81
CA ILE A 287 -6.46 -5.30 -16.87
C ILE A 287 -7.00 -6.37 -15.92
N TRP A 288 -7.18 -7.58 -16.43
CA TRP A 288 -7.75 -8.71 -15.69
C TRP A 288 -6.71 -9.79 -15.43
N GLY A 289 -6.67 -10.25 -14.18
CA GLY A 289 -5.99 -11.46 -13.78
C GLY A 289 -6.95 -12.47 -13.17
N PHE A 290 -6.69 -13.76 -13.39
CA PHE A 290 -7.50 -14.83 -12.84
C PHE A 290 -6.63 -16.02 -12.41
N ASP A 291 -6.97 -16.59 -11.26
CA ASP A 291 -6.35 -17.82 -10.78
C ASP A 291 -7.35 -18.75 -10.11
N PHE A 292 -7.10 -20.06 -10.18
CA PHE A 292 -7.84 -21.04 -9.42
C PHE A 292 -7.23 -21.24 -8.04
N ASP A 293 -8.07 -21.19 -7.00
CA ASP A 293 -7.69 -21.46 -5.62
C ASP A 293 -8.77 -22.31 -4.92
N ASP A 294 -8.55 -23.62 -4.89
CA ASP A 294 -9.49 -24.55 -4.29
C ASP A 294 -9.61 -24.41 -2.76
N SER A 295 -8.66 -23.72 -2.12
CA SER A 295 -8.74 -23.43 -0.68
C SER A 295 -9.87 -22.45 -0.33
N LEU A 296 -10.37 -21.69 -1.31
CA LEU A 296 -11.50 -20.77 -1.16
C LEU A 296 -12.85 -21.52 -1.02
N GLY A 297 -12.94 -22.83 -1.38
CA GLY A 297 -14.21 -23.53 -1.40
C GLY A 297 -15.23 -22.81 -2.31
N ASP A 298 -16.41 -22.48 -1.80
CA ASP A 298 -17.44 -21.77 -2.58
C ASP A 298 -17.29 -20.23 -2.57
N MET A 299 -16.22 -19.72 -1.99
CA MET A 299 -15.95 -18.28 -1.98
C MET A 299 -15.32 -17.80 -3.31
N ILE A 300 -15.61 -16.56 -3.68
CA ILE A 300 -14.89 -15.83 -4.72
C ILE A 300 -14.15 -14.67 -4.03
N LYS A 301 -12.87 -14.49 -4.36
CA LYS A 301 -12.05 -13.37 -3.92
C LYS A 301 -11.81 -12.43 -5.10
N VAL A 302 -11.97 -11.14 -4.88
CA VAL A 302 -11.61 -10.10 -5.85
C VAL A 302 -10.77 -9.04 -5.17
N SER A 303 -9.69 -8.65 -5.83
CA SER A 303 -8.87 -7.49 -5.49
C SER A 303 -8.86 -6.53 -6.66
N VAL A 304 -9.04 -5.25 -6.37
CA VAL A 304 -9.10 -4.18 -7.37
C VAL A 304 -8.10 -3.09 -6.99
N ILE A 305 -7.33 -2.63 -7.98
CA ILE A 305 -6.51 -1.42 -7.86
C ILE A 305 -7.00 -0.46 -8.93
N ALA A 306 -7.47 0.73 -8.52
CA ALA A 306 -7.99 1.73 -9.43
C ALA A 306 -7.16 3.01 -9.37
N SER A 307 -6.85 3.57 -10.53
CA SER A 307 -6.08 4.80 -10.71
C SER A 307 -6.86 5.87 -11.47
N GLY A 308 -6.41 7.13 -11.38
CA GLY A 308 -7.15 8.26 -11.94
C GLY A 308 -8.45 8.52 -11.20
N VAL A 309 -8.52 8.15 -9.92
CA VAL A 309 -9.70 8.32 -9.05
C VAL A 309 -9.87 9.78 -8.59
N LYS A 310 -11.12 10.20 -8.35
CA LYS A 310 -11.47 11.58 -7.98
C LYS A 310 -11.79 11.73 -6.50
#